data_42554277ef77c1e3d3a54eff99d74f25
#
_entry.id   42554277ef77c1e3d3a54eff99d74f25
#
_cell.length_a   1.000
_cell.length_b   1.000
_cell.length_c   1.000
_cell.angle_alpha   90.00
_cell.angle_beta   90.00
_cell.angle_gamma   90.00
#
_symmetry.space_group_name_H-M   'P 1'
#
loop_
_entity.id
_entity.type
_entity.pdbx_description
1 polymer ?
#
loop_
_entity_poly.entity_id
_entity_poly.type
_entity_poly.pdbx_seq_one_letter_code
_entity_poly.pdbx_strand_id
1 'polypeptide(L)'
;MEIPPEMHEAHRQGCSKAVEEGYSLLSLGKSAVDAVEAAVRIMEDDPTFDAGRGSFLNSDGEVELDAIIMEGDELRMGAVAAVQHILHPISLARSVMELTPHCLLVGDGALRFARSIGMETVEVPDLLTCRELERWKAIRADKSFEQRDVFEDALSRYKRKGTVGAVAIDSKGTIAAATSTGGTPNKLAGRVGDSPHNSRDRKSVV
;
A
#
# COMPACT_ATOMS: atom_id res chain seq x y z
N MET A 1 11.60 -8.04 12.07
CA MET A 1 11.51 -8.87 10.86
C MET A 1 12.66 -8.48 9.96
N GLU A 2 13.43 -9.45 9.49
CA GLU A 2 14.57 -9.16 8.64
C GLU A 2 14.19 -9.33 7.17
N ILE A 3 14.46 -8.30 6.36
CA ILE A 3 14.48 -8.39 4.92
C ILE A 3 15.64 -9.31 4.55
N PRO A 4 15.48 -10.28 3.64
CA PRO A 4 16.61 -11.11 3.21
C PRO A 4 17.78 -10.26 2.73
N PRO A 5 19.03 -10.59 3.11
CA PRO A 5 20.19 -9.77 2.80
C PRO A 5 20.33 -9.41 1.31
N GLU A 6 19.97 -10.34 0.42
CA GLU A 6 19.98 -10.15 -1.04
C GLU A 6 18.99 -9.10 -1.53
N MET A 7 18.00 -8.73 -0.72
CA MET A 7 17.00 -7.70 -1.05
C MET A 7 17.26 -6.36 -0.37
N HIS A 8 18.21 -6.27 0.56
CA HIS A 8 18.47 -5.03 1.29
C HIS A 8 18.76 -3.86 0.37
N GLU A 9 19.61 -4.08 -0.64
CA GLU A 9 20.00 -3.02 -1.57
C GLU A 9 18.81 -2.56 -2.43
N ALA A 10 18.00 -3.48 -2.93
CA ALA A 10 16.80 -3.13 -3.71
C ALA A 10 15.81 -2.30 -2.88
N HIS A 11 15.54 -2.71 -1.62
CA HIS A 11 14.67 -1.93 -0.71
C HIS A 11 15.26 -0.54 -0.41
N ARG A 12 16.56 -0.46 -0.16
CA ARG A 12 17.23 0.83 0.08
C ARG A 12 17.12 1.76 -1.12
N GLN A 13 17.34 1.25 -2.32
CA GLN A 13 17.22 2.03 -3.55
C GLN A 13 15.78 2.48 -3.83
N GLY A 14 14.80 1.61 -3.61
CA GLY A 14 13.38 1.96 -3.76
C GLY A 14 12.97 3.06 -2.77
N CYS A 15 13.35 2.95 -1.50
CA CYS A 15 13.12 4.00 -0.50
C CYS A 15 13.84 5.31 -0.87
N SER A 16 15.08 5.25 -1.36
CA SER A 16 15.83 6.45 -1.78
C SER A 16 15.11 7.19 -2.90
N LYS A 17 14.68 6.48 -3.95
CA LYS A 17 13.91 7.06 -5.05
C LYS A 17 12.60 7.70 -4.58
N ALA A 18 11.90 7.03 -3.67
CA ALA A 18 10.66 7.56 -3.10
C ALA A 18 10.90 8.88 -2.32
N VAL A 19 11.97 8.94 -1.52
CA VAL A 19 12.36 10.16 -0.80
C VAL A 19 12.79 11.26 -1.77
N GLU A 20 13.59 10.94 -2.79
CA GLU A 20 14.05 11.90 -3.79
C GLU A 20 12.88 12.54 -4.54
N GLU A 21 11.87 11.74 -4.95
CA GLU A 21 10.68 12.26 -5.63
C GLU A 21 9.85 13.15 -4.71
N GLY A 22 9.55 12.71 -3.49
CA GLY A 22 8.81 13.51 -2.53
C GLY A 22 9.52 14.83 -2.18
N TYR A 23 10.83 14.77 -1.96
CA TYR A 23 11.65 15.96 -1.69
C TYR A 23 11.71 16.92 -2.88
N SER A 24 11.77 16.39 -4.11
CA SER A 24 11.73 17.22 -5.33
C SER A 24 10.45 18.05 -5.39
N LEU A 25 9.30 17.45 -5.10
CA LEU A 25 8.02 18.15 -5.08
C LEU A 25 7.97 19.23 -3.99
N LEU A 26 8.45 18.93 -2.78
CA LEU A 26 8.52 19.91 -1.69
C LEU A 26 9.46 21.09 -2.06
N SER A 27 10.56 20.81 -2.72
CA SER A 27 11.52 21.85 -3.19
C SER A 27 10.91 22.77 -4.25
N LEU A 28 9.92 22.28 -5.01
CA LEU A 28 9.11 23.05 -5.96
C LEU A 28 7.93 23.77 -5.29
N GLY A 29 7.80 23.73 -3.97
CA GLY A 29 6.73 24.37 -3.21
C GLY A 29 5.37 23.64 -3.31
N LYS A 30 5.38 22.37 -3.68
CA LYS A 30 4.17 21.51 -3.65
C LYS A 30 3.80 21.16 -2.22
N SER A 31 2.56 20.68 -2.02
CA SER A 31 2.04 20.32 -0.70
C SER A 31 2.67 19.04 -0.14
N ALA A 32 2.59 18.87 1.18
CA ALA A 32 2.97 17.62 1.84
C ALA A 32 2.17 16.42 1.31
N VAL A 33 0.88 16.62 0.96
CA VAL A 33 0.02 15.59 0.35
C VAL A 33 0.58 15.15 -1.00
N ASP A 34 0.99 16.08 -1.87
CA ASP A 34 1.62 15.75 -3.17
C ASP A 34 2.89 14.94 -2.97
N ALA A 35 3.71 15.31 -1.99
CA ALA A 35 4.97 14.64 -1.71
C ALA A 35 4.80 13.20 -1.21
N VAL A 36 3.88 12.97 -0.25
CA VAL A 36 3.66 11.61 0.27
C VAL A 36 2.98 10.72 -0.74
N GLU A 37 2.03 11.24 -1.53
CA GLU A 37 1.42 10.46 -2.62
C GLU A 37 2.49 10.03 -3.62
N ALA A 38 3.31 10.95 -4.11
CA ALA A 38 4.34 10.64 -5.10
C ALA A 38 5.36 9.63 -4.57
N ALA A 39 5.81 9.78 -3.32
CA ALA A 39 6.72 8.85 -2.69
C ALA A 39 6.11 7.43 -2.57
N VAL A 40 4.84 7.32 -2.18
CA VAL A 40 4.16 6.02 -2.09
C VAL A 40 3.95 5.42 -3.48
N ARG A 41 3.59 6.20 -4.49
CA ARG A 41 3.46 5.72 -5.88
C ARG A 41 4.74 5.11 -6.42
N ILE A 42 5.91 5.72 -6.16
CA ILE A 42 7.21 5.14 -6.53
C ILE A 42 7.38 3.74 -5.92
N MET A 43 6.92 3.54 -4.69
CA MET A 43 7.00 2.24 -4.03
C MET A 43 5.91 1.26 -4.50
N GLU A 44 4.74 1.75 -4.93
CA GLU A 44 3.69 0.94 -5.55
C GLU A 44 4.07 0.45 -6.96
N ASP A 45 4.92 1.19 -7.68
CA ASP A 45 5.47 0.79 -8.97
C ASP A 45 6.63 -0.21 -8.84
N ASP A 46 7.33 -0.20 -7.72
CA ASP A 46 8.52 -1.03 -7.50
C ASP A 46 8.13 -2.44 -7.00
N PRO A 47 8.34 -3.49 -7.82
CA PRO A 47 7.97 -4.87 -7.46
C PRO A 47 8.73 -5.44 -6.25
N THR A 48 9.66 -4.68 -5.67
CA THR A 48 10.37 -5.05 -4.45
C THR A 48 9.45 -5.03 -3.22
N PHE A 49 8.48 -4.10 -3.22
CA PHE A 49 7.56 -3.88 -2.11
C PHE A 49 6.27 -4.70 -2.26
N ASP A 50 5.51 -4.80 -1.18
CA ASP A 50 4.17 -5.38 -1.12
C ASP A 50 3.15 -4.23 -1.07
N ALA A 51 3.07 -3.51 -2.16
CA ALA A 51 2.11 -2.41 -2.39
C ALA A 51 1.98 -2.20 -3.90
N GLY A 52 0.76 -2.01 -4.42
CA GLY A 52 0.56 -1.92 -5.87
C GLY A 52 1.14 -3.14 -6.58
N ARG A 53 2.14 -2.93 -7.42
CA ARG A 53 2.87 -3.99 -8.11
C ARG A 53 3.77 -4.77 -7.14
N GLY A 54 3.67 -6.08 -7.14
CA GLY A 54 4.43 -6.96 -6.25
C GLY A 54 3.66 -7.34 -4.99
N SER A 55 2.39 -6.96 -4.90
CA SER A 55 1.49 -7.33 -3.81
C SER A 55 1.19 -8.82 -3.78
N PHE A 56 0.87 -9.29 -2.57
CA PHE A 56 0.51 -10.69 -2.33
C PHE A 56 -0.84 -11.05 -2.97
N LEU A 57 -0.94 -12.31 -3.40
CA LEU A 57 -2.22 -12.89 -3.78
C LEU A 57 -3.02 -13.33 -2.54
N ASN A 58 -4.32 -13.13 -2.59
CA ASN A 58 -5.27 -13.65 -1.61
C ASN A 58 -5.57 -15.14 -1.83
N SER A 59 -6.47 -15.72 -1.03
CA SER A 59 -6.85 -17.14 -1.14
C SER A 59 -7.46 -17.53 -2.48
N ASP A 60 -8.03 -16.57 -3.20
CA ASP A 60 -8.70 -16.78 -4.47
C ASP A 60 -7.79 -16.55 -5.67
N GLY A 61 -6.54 -16.08 -5.42
CA GLY A 61 -5.56 -15.79 -6.46
C GLY A 61 -5.68 -14.37 -7.04
N GLU A 62 -6.35 -13.48 -6.31
CA GLU A 62 -6.54 -12.09 -6.67
C GLU A 62 -5.64 -11.15 -5.86
N VAL A 63 -5.35 -9.97 -6.40
CA VAL A 63 -4.65 -8.89 -5.68
C VAL A 63 -5.67 -7.90 -5.11
N GLU A 64 -5.70 -7.78 -3.79
CA GLU A 64 -6.50 -6.81 -3.06
C GLU A 64 -5.59 -5.84 -2.32
N LEU A 65 -5.82 -4.55 -2.48
CA LEU A 65 -4.95 -3.48 -2.02
C LEU A 65 -5.67 -2.60 -1.00
N ASP A 66 -4.90 -2.12 -0.03
CA ASP A 66 -5.35 -1.19 1.00
C ASP A 66 -4.45 0.06 0.97
N ALA A 67 -5.02 1.26 1.09
CA ALA A 67 -4.24 2.50 1.22
C ALA A 67 -4.98 3.55 2.03
N ILE A 68 -4.23 4.44 2.66
CA ILE A 68 -4.74 5.64 3.35
C ILE A 68 -3.79 6.81 3.12
N ILE A 69 -4.37 7.99 2.98
CA ILE A 69 -3.66 9.27 3.00
C ILE A 69 -4.37 10.22 3.96
N MET A 70 -3.59 11.01 4.69
CA MET A 70 -4.11 11.96 5.67
C MET A 70 -3.34 13.28 5.58
N GLU A 71 -4.07 14.38 5.72
CA GLU A 71 -3.56 15.74 5.81
C GLU A 71 -3.85 16.29 7.19
N GLY A 72 -2.86 16.95 7.81
CA GLY A 72 -2.88 17.29 9.22
C GLY A 72 -3.55 18.60 9.57
N ASP A 73 -3.64 19.59 8.68
CA ASP A 73 -4.19 20.92 9.03
C ASP A 73 -5.70 20.88 9.24
N GLU A 74 -6.41 20.29 8.27
CA GLU A 74 -7.87 20.13 8.35
C GLU A 74 -8.29 18.73 8.84
N LEU A 75 -7.32 17.87 9.17
CA LEU A 75 -7.52 16.48 9.59
C LEU A 75 -8.33 15.67 8.58
N ARG A 76 -8.16 15.97 7.29
CA ARG A 76 -8.81 15.24 6.21
C ARG A 76 -8.10 13.93 5.96
N MET A 77 -8.87 12.91 5.65
CA MET A 77 -8.34 11.60 5.28
C MET A 77 -9.16 10.95 4.18
N GLY A 78 -8.52 10.13 3.39
CA GLY A 78 -9.15 9.24 2.44
C GLY A 78 -8.48 7.89 2.45
N ALA A 79 -9.27 6.85 2.34
CA ALA A 79 -8.78 5.48 2.37
C ALA A 79 -9.55 4.59 1.39
N VAL A 80 -8.87 3.54 0.96
CA VAL A 80 -9.48 2.42 0.23
C VAL A 80 -9.01 1.11 0.83
N ALA A 81 -9.89 0.10 0.81
CA ALA A 81 -9.57 -1.21 1.34
C ALA A 81 -10.13 -2.32 0.45
N ALA A 82 -9.40 -3.44 0.37
CA ALA A 82 -9.73 -4.60 -0.45
C ALA A 82 -10.10 -4.22 -1.90
N VAL A 83 -9.46 -3.17 -2.44
CA VAL A 83 -9.71 -2.74 -3.83
C VAL A 83 -8.88 -3.57 -4.79
N GLN A 84 -9.49 -3.97 -5.90
CA GLN A 84 -8.86 -4.73 -6.98
C GLN A 84 -8.68 -3.85 -8.22
N HIS A 85 -7.82 -4.30 -9.16
CA HIS A 85 -7.64 -3.67 -10.47
C HIS A 85 -7.14 -2.23 -10.46
N ILE A 86 -6.46 -1.79 -9.41
CA ILE A 86 -5.90 -0.44 -9.26
C ILE A 86 -4.40 -0.55 -9.06
N LEU A 87 -3.60 0.13 -9.91
CA LEU A 87 -2.15 0.15 -9.78
C LEU A 87 -1.70 1.01 -8.59
N HIS A 88 -2.33 2.19 -8.44
CA HIS A 88 -2.00 3.16 -7.40
C HIS A 88 -3.17 3.36 -6.42
N PRO A 89 -3.36 2.46 -5.45
CA PRO A 89 -4.41 2.63 -4.44
C PRO A 89 -4.24 3.90 -3.61
N ILE A 90 -3.02 4.43 -3.46
CA ILE A 90 -2.79 5.70 -2.76
C ILE A 90 -3.44 6.89 -3.48
N SER A 91 -3.38 6.94 -4.81
CA SER A 91 -4.02 8.00 -5.60
C SER A 91 -5.55 7.89 -5.55
N LEU A 92 -6.07 6.67 -5.48
CA LEU A 92 -7.51 6.46 -5.27
C LEU A 92 -7.93 6.90 -3.86
N ALA A 93 -7.14 6.60 -2.83
CA ALA A 93 -7.38 7.08 -1.46
C ALA A 93 -7.37 8.61 -1.39
N ARG A 94 -6.43 9.29 -2.06
CA ARG A 94 -6.42 10.75 -2.21
C ARG A 94 -7.70 11.26 -2.89
N SER A 95 -8.13 10.61 -3.95
CA SER A 95 -9.37 10.98 -4.65
C SER A 95 -10.60 10.84 -3.76
N VAL A 96 -10.64 9.82 -2.88
CA VAL A 96 -11.70 9.70 -1.87
C VAL A 96 -11.69 10.92 -0.93
N MET A 97 -10.53 11.33 -0.43
CA MET A 97 -10.37 12.49 0.44
C MET A 97 -10.79 13.80 -0.22
N GLU A 98 -10.43 14.00 -1.49
CA GLU A 98 -10.59 15.30 -2.16
C GLU A 98 -11.95 15.45 -2.88
N LEU A 99 -12.53 14.35 -3.37
CA LEU A 99 -13.69 14.39 -4.26
C LEU A 99 -14.99 13.88 -3.63
N THR A 100 -14.92 13.38 -2.38
CA THR A 100 -16.11 12.82 -1.70
C THR A 100 -16.20 13.31 -0.25
N PRO A 101 -17.39 13.25 0.36
CA PRO A 101 -17.53 13.49 1.80
C PRO A 101 -17.14 12.26 2.66
N HIS A 102 -16.68 11.19 2.05
CA HIS A 102 -16.35 9.93 2.72
C HIS A 102 -14.89 9.84 3.07
N CYS A 103 -14.57 9.09 4.12
CA CYS A 103 -13.19 8.82 4.53
C CYS A 103 -12.69 7.44 4.08
N LEU A 104 -13.58 6.52 3.67
CA LEU A 104 -13.21 5.15 3.27
C LEU A 104 -14.20 4.59 2.26
N LEU A 105 -13.68 4.03 1.16
CA LEU A 105 -14.43 3.19 0.23
C LEU A 105 -13.78 1.80 0.16
N VAL A 106 -14.59 0.74 -0.04
CA VAL A 106 -14.09 -0.64 -0.01
C VAL A 106 -14.52 -1.45 -1.23
N GLY A 107 -13.67 -2.41 -1.63
CA GLY A 107 -13.96 -3.42 -2.64
C GLY A 107 -14.54 -2.86 -3.94
N ASP A 108 -15.60 -3.46 -4.44
CA ASP A 108 -16.29 -3.02 -5.67
C ASP A 108 -16.78 -1.57 -5.62
N GLY A 109 -17.12 -1.08 -4.43
CA GLY A 109 -17.53 0.32 -4.26
C GLY A 109 -16.38 1.27 -4.59
N ALA A 110 -15.18 0.99 -4.11
CA ALA A 110 -13.99 1.75 -4.43
C ALA A 110 -13.62 1.65 -5.92
N LEU A 111 -13.72 0.46 -6.51
CA LEU A 111 -13.45 0.26 -7.95
C LEU A 111 -14.46 1.02 -8.85
N ARG A 112 -15.75 1.01 -8.49
CA ARG A 112 -16.76 1.81 -9.23
C ARG A 112 -16.48 3.30 -9.14
N PHE A 113 -16.07 3.78 -7.97
CA PHE A 113 -15.67 5.17 -7.80
C PHE A 113 -14.45 5.51 -8.67
N ALA A 114 -13.39 4.68 -8.65
CA ALA A 114 -12.22 4.86 -9.50
C ALA A 114 -12.61 5.02 -10.98
N ARG A 115 -13.46 4.13 -11.49
CA ARG A 115 -13.96 4.18 -12.87
C ARG A 115 -14.76 5.45 -13.15
N SER A 116 -15.57 5.90 -12.20
CA SER A 116 -16.42 7.10 -12.36
C SER A 116 -15.61 8.40 -12.47
N ILE A 117 -14.40 8.44 -11.92
CA ILE A 117 -13.47 9.58 -12.01
C ILE A 117 -12.45 9.40 -13.15
N GLY A 118 -12.59 8.36 -13.99
CA GLY A 118 -11.71 8.10 -15.12
C GLY A 118 -10.34 7.53 -14.75
N MET A 119 -10.17 6.97 -13.56
CA MET A 119 -8.93 6.29 -13.20
C MET A 119 -8.75 5.01 -14.02
N GLU A 120 -7.53 4.82 -14.54
CA GLU A 120 -7.18 3.63 -15.31
C GLU A 120 -7.21 2.38 -14.40
N THR A 121 -7.78 1.30 -14.94
CA THR A 121 -7.79 0.00 -14.26
C THR A 121 -6.80 -0.95 -14.93
N VAL A 122 -6.22 -1.84 -14.13
CA VAL A 122 -5.23 -2.82 -14.55
C VAL A 122 -5.73 -4.25 -14.28
N GLU A 123 -5.14 -5.22 -14.96
CA GLU A 123 -5.44 -6.62 -14.71
C GLU A 123 -4.46 -7.22 -13.70
N VAL A 124 -4.82 -8.36 -13.09
CA VAL A 124 -3.97 -9.04 -12.09
C VAL A 124 -2.53 -9.27 -12.59
N PRO A 125 -2.28 -9.69 -13.87
CA PRO A 125 -0.91 -9.83 -14.35
C PRO A 125 -0.05 -8.57 -14.30
N ASP A 126 -0.65 -7.38 -14.37
CA ASP A 126 0.09 -6.11 -14.29
C ASP A 126 0.62 -5.82 -12.88
N LEU A 127 -0.07 -6.33 -11.87
CA LEU A 127 0.28 -6.21 -10.45
C LEU A 127 1.16 -7.36 -9.97
N LEU A 128 1.06 -8.52 -10.60
CA LEU A 128 1.68 -9.76 -10.15
C LEU A 128 3.15 -9.86 -10.58
N THR A 129 3.98 -10.35 -9.67
CA THR A 129 5.36 -10.75 -9.96
C THR A 129 5.51 -12.28 -9.96
N CYS A 130 6.49 -12.81 -10.71
CA CYS A 130 6.80 -14.23 -10.67
C CYS A 130 7.08 -14.71 -9.24
N ARG A 131 7.77 -13.90 -8.44
CA ARG A 131 8.08 -14.19 -7.04
C ARG A 131 6.81 -14.44 -6.21
N GLU A 132 5.81 -13.59 -6.34
CA GLU A 132 4.58 -13.71 -5.54
C GLU A 132 3.68 -14.84 -6.04
N LEU A 133 3.67 -15.10 -7.33
CA LEU A 133 3.00 -16.27 -7.90
C LEU A 133 3.60 -17.60 -7.40
N GLU A 134 4.93 -17.72 -7.41
CA GLU A 134 5.62 -18.91 -6.89
C GLU A 134 5.38 -19.08 -5.39
N ARG A 135 5.40 -17.99 -4.62
CA ARG A 135 5.07 -18.01 -3.19
C ARG A 135 3.64 -18.50 -2.95
N TRP A 136 2.67 -17.95 -3.66
CA TRP A 136 1.27 -18.34 -3.54
C TRP A 136 1.05 -19.82 -3.87
N LYS A 137 1.68 -20.33 -4.94
CA LYS A 137 1.66 -21.76 -5.29
C LYS A 137 2.26 -22.62 -4.17
N ALA A 138 3.40 -22.20 -3.60
CA ALA A 138 4.06 -22.92 -2.51
C ALA A 138 3.17 -23.00 -1.26
N ILE A 139 2.55 -21.88 -0.86
CA ILE A 139 1.60 -21.84 0.26
C ILE A 139 0.41 -22.77 0.01
N ARG A 140 -0.16 -22.75 -1.18
CA ARG A 140 -1.31 -23.60 -1.55
C ARG A 140 -0.96 -25.10 -1.58
N ALA A 141 0.28 -25.44 -1.84
CA ALA A 141 0.77 -26.82 -1.81
C ALA A 141 1.10 -27.30 -0.38
N ASP A 142 1.36 -26.39 0.55
CA ASP A 142 1.70 -26.70 1.95
C ASP A 142 0.43 -26.97 2.77
N LYS A 143 0.12 -28.24 2.98
CA LYS A 143 -1.05 -28.68 3.76
C LYS A 143 -0.99 -28.32 5.26
N SER A 144 0.18 -27.92 5.73
CA SER A 144 0.39 -27.50 7.12
C SER A 144 0.23 -26.00 7.33
N PHE A 145 0.07 -25.23 6.26
CA PHE A 145 -0.07 -23.77 6.31
C PHE A 145 -1.40 -23.37 6.98
N GLU A 146 -1.31 -22.56 8.02
CA GLU A 146 -2.46 -21.88 8.63
C GLU A 146 -2.28 -20.36 8.50
N GLN A 147 -3.37 -19.62 8.32
CA GLN A 147 -3.33 -18.14 8.18
C GLN A 147 -2.65 -17.46 9.38
N ARG A 148 -2.79 -18.02 10.59
CA ARG A 148 -2.13 -17.49 11.78
C ARG A 148 -0.60 -17.58 11.72
N ASP A 149 -0.04 -18.52 10.93
CA ASP A 149 1.41 -18.70 10.80
C ASP A 149 2.09 -17.48 10.20
N VAL A 150 1.34 -16.65 9.48
CA VAL A 150 1.83 -15.37 8.94
C VAL A 150 2.07 -14.36 10.07
N PHE A 151 1.34 -14.48 11.18
CA PHE A 151 1.41 -13.56 12.32
C PHE A 151 2.20 -14.12 13.49
N GLU A 152 2.23 -15.45 13.64
CA GLU A 152 2.94 -16.14 14.68
C GLU A 152 4.36 -16.45 14.22
N ASP A 153 5.32 -16.13 15.07
CA ASP A 153 6.71 -16.53 15.14
C ASP A 153 7.70 -16.11 14.03
N ALA A 154 8.93 -15.90 14.51
CA ALA A 154 10.15 -15.60 13.75
C ALA A 154 10.55 -16.71 12.76
N LEU A 155 9.95 -17.88 12.84
CA LEU A 155 10.24 -19.06 12.02
C LEU A 155 9.35 -19.24 10.80
N SER A 156 8.31 -18.43 10.62
CA SER A 156 7.45 -18.54 9.45
C SER A 156 8.21 -18.14 8.18
N ARG A 157 8.53 -19.15 7.35
CA ARG A 157 9.12 -18.96 6.01
C ARG A 157 8.28 -18.08 5.07
N TYR A 158 7.06 -17.76 5.46
CA TYR A 158 6.12 -16.94 4.69
C TYR A 158 5.98 -15.51 5.24
N LYS A 159 6.66 -15.18 6.35
CA LYS A 159 6.53 -13.90 7.03
C LYS A 159 7.19 -12.77 6.24
N ARG A 160 6.38 -11.95 5.58
CA ARG A 160 6.78 -10.62 5.10
C ARG A 160 5.71 -9.60 5.48
N LYS A 161 6.14 -8.49 6.03
CA LYS A 161 5.36 -7.26 6.09
C LYS A 161 5.97 -6.34 5.05
N GLY A 162 5.19 -5.92 4.10
CA GLY A 162 5.67 -5.13 2.97
C GLY A 162 4.97 -3.79 2.85
N THR A 163 4.18 -3.39 3.85
CA THR A 163 3.53 -2.08 3.89
C THR A 163 4.55 -0.98 3.65
N VAL A 164 4.27 -0.11 2.70
CA VAL A 164 5.03 1.10 2.43
C VAL A 164 4.36 2.31 3.06
N GLY A 165 5.13 3.36 3.35
CA GLY A 165 4.58 4.58 3.89
C GLY A 165 5.51 5.76 3.72
N ALA A 166 4.95 6.96 3.75
CA ALA A 166 5.67 8.22 3.69
C ALA A 166 5.04 9.25 4.63
N VAL A 167 5.88 10.12 5.20
CA VAL A 167 5.47 11.30 5.96
C VAL A 167 6.24 12.49 5.41
N ALA A 168 5.57 13.62 5.26
CA ALA A 168 6.18 14.86 4.80
C ALA A 168 5.64 16.08 5.57
N ILE A 169 6.44 17.12 5.59
CA ILE A 169 6.06 18.47 6.04
C ILE A 169 6.40 19.45 4.93
N ASP A 170 5.47 20.29 4.54
CA ASP A 170 5.71 21.31 3.52
C ASP A 170 6.15 22.65 4.10
N SER A 171 6.41 23.63 3.22
CA SER A 171 6.89 24.97 3.61
C SER A 171 5.86 25.79 4.42
N LYS A 172 4.61 25.36 4.45
CA LYS A 172 3.55 25.99 5.27
C LYS A 172 3.45 25.38 6.66
N GLY A 173 4.19 24.27 6.90
CA GLY A 173 4.12 23.50 8.14
C GLY A 173 3.03 22.42 8.15
N THR A 174 2.30 22.23 7.04
CA THR A 174 1.32 21.16 6.90
C THR A 174 2.02 19.80 6.87
N ILE A 175 1.57 18.88 7.73
CA ILE A 175 2.06 17.51 7.77
C ILE A 175 1.09 16.61 7.01
N ALA A 176 1.61 15.70 6.20
CA ALA A 176 0.83 14.63 5.58
C ALA A 176 1.49 13.28 5.80
N ALA A 177 0.66 12.23 5.84
CA ALA A 177 1.10 10.85 5.94
C ALA A 177 0.30 9.96 4.98
N ALA A 178 0.96 8.93 4.45
CA ALA A 178 0.35 7.99 3.54
C ALA A 178 0.91 6.58 3.76
N THR A 179 0.06 5.55 3.61
CA THR A 179 0.47 4.15 3.60
C THR A 179 -0.25 3.37 2.52
N SER A 180 0.40 2.32 2.00
CA SER A 180 -0.16 1.40 1.01
C SER A 180 0.36 -0.02 1.23
N THR A 181 -0.48 -1.03 0.94
CA THR A 181 -0.13 -2.44 1.15
C THR A 181 -0.98 -3.40 0.33
N GLY A 182 -0.39 -4.55 -0.03
CA GLY A 182 -1.11 -5.75 -0.52
C GLY A 182 -1.57 -6.70 0.60
N GLY A 183 -1.23 -6.40 1.85
CA GLY A 183 -1.67 -7.17 3.02
C GLY A 183 -0.74 -8.33 3.39
N THR A 184 -1.27 -9.54 3.49
CA THR A 184 -0.52 -10.75 3.87
C THR A 184 -0.70 -11.86 2.85
N PRO A 185 0.33 -12.72 2.65
CA PRO A 185 0.25 -13.82 1.70
C PRO A 185 -0.95 -14.74 1.96
N ASN A 186 -1.64 -15.13 0.89
CA ASN A 186 -2.79 -16.03 0.93
C ASN A 186 -3.88 -15.60 1.94
N LYS A 187 -4.05 -14.29 2.16
CA LYS A 187 -5.12 -13.74 3.02
C LYS A 187 -6.50 -14.17 2.50
N LEU A 188 -7.49 -14.26 3.38
CA LEU A 188 -8.87 -14.44 2.94
C LEU A 188 -9.29 -13.25 2.07
N ALA A 189 -10.09 -13.52 1.04
CA ALA A 189 -10.69 -12.48 0.22
C ALA A 189 -11.47 -11.48 1.09
N GLY A 190 -11.29 -10.19 0.86
CA GLY A 190 -11.88 -9.13 1.68
C GLY A 190 -11.21 -8.89 3.03
N ARG A 191 -10.13 -9.59 3.37
CA ARG A 191 -9.38 -9.31 4.60
C ARG A 191 -8.64 -7.99 4.48
N VAL A 192 -8.92 -7.09 5.38
CA VAL A 192 -8.28 -5.76 5.51
C VAL A 192 -7.34 -5.77 6.71
N GLY A 193 -6.16 -5.18 6.56
CA GLY A 193 -5.17 -5.01 7.62
C GLY A 193 -5.36 -3.72 8.40
N ASP A 194 -4.31 -3.30 9.09
CA ASP A 194 -4.25 -2.05 9.85
C ASP A 194 -4.01 -0.81 8.97
N SER A 195 -3.41 -0.99 7.78
CA SER A 195 -2.97 0.11 6.92
C SER A 195 -4.07 1.11 6.51
N PRO A 196 -5.31 0.71 6.17
CA PRO A 196 -6.36 1.65 5.80
C PRO A 196 -7.18 2.15 7.00
N HIS A 197 -6.83 1.75 8.21
CA HIS A 197 -7.46 2.22 9.41
C HIS A 197 -6.72 3.42 9.99
N ASN A 198 -7.46 4.48 10.30
CA ASN A 198 -6.96 5.56 11.15
C ASN A 198 -6.79 5.01 12.58
N SER A 199 -5.68 4.32 12.82
CA SER A 199 -5.35 3.94 14.17
C SER A 199 -5.01 5.21 14.94
N ARG A 200 -5.79 5.53 15.95
CA ARG A 200 -5.46 6.53 16.97
C ARG A 200 -4.24 6.12 17.80
N ASP A 201 -3.51 5.11 17.36
CA ASP A 201 -2.29 4.68 18.02
C ASP A 201 -1.19 5.70 17.70
N ARG A 202 -0.91 6.57 18.69
CA ARG A 202 0.14 7.59 18.67
C ARG A 202 1.54 7.05 18.36
N LYS A 203 1.68 5.74 18.16
CA LYS A 203 2.97 5.10 17.84
C LYS A 203 3.26 5.07 16.34
N SER A 204 2.31 5.42 15.49
CA SER A 204 2.51 5.48 14.03
C SER A 204 2.77 6.90 13.49
N VAL A 205 2.84 7.89 14.37
CA VAL A 205 3.16 9.29 14.04
C VAL A 205 4.39 9.69 14.85
N VAL A 206 5.56 9.27 14.41
CA VAL A 206 6.86 9.82 14.82
C VAL A 206 7.74 9.85 13.59
#